data_6f076f6450457acaa60c5b3d8dbc385f
#
_entry.id   6f076f6450457acaa60c5b3d8dbc385f
#
_cell.length_a   1.000
_cell.length_b   1.000
_cell.length_c   1.000
_cell.angle_alpha   90.00
_cell.angle_beta   90.00
_cell.angle_gamma   90.00
#
_symmetry.space_group_name_H-M   'P 1'
#
loop_
_entity.id
_entity.type
_entity.pdbx_description
1 polymer ?
#
loop_
_entity_poly.entity_id
_entity_poly.type
_entity_poly.pdbx_seq_one_letter_code
_entity_poly.pdbx_strand_id
1 'polypeptide(L)'
;MIKNPKWEYSELVLVLELYMQFRPNPPGKNSKEVKILSHTLRLKALSECFKLNNVFRNNNGVAMKLQNFRRFDDMFIGKGLRAGGALEKVIWEKYQNLEKLKKDSQKIRDTIESKMKAICAR
;
A
#
# COMPACT_ATOMS: atom_id res chain seq x y z
N MET A 1 -9.59 18.32 -14.26
CA MET A 1 -9.07 17.69 -13.03
C MET A 1 -8.72 16.24 -13.29
N ILE A 2 -7.48 15.87 -13.08
CA ILE A 2 -7.04 14.48 -13.29
C ILE A 2 -7.38 13.67 -12.04
N LYS A 3 -8.21 12.67 -12.22
CA LYS A 3 -8.59 11.77 -11.13
C LYS A 3 -7.62 10.58 -11.10
N ASN A 4 -7.03 10.33 -9.94
CA ASN A 4 -6.15 9.18 -9.77
C ASN A 4 -6.95 7.87 -9.86
N PRO A 5 -6.35 6.80 -10.39
CA PRO A 5 -7.04 5.51 -10.47
C PRO A 5 -7.26 4.91 -9.08
N LYS A 6 -8.22 4.01 -9.01
CA LYS A 6 -8.51 3.27 -7.78
C LYS A 6 -7.28 2.46 -7.38
N TRP A 7 -7.14 2.23 -6.08
CA TRP A 7 -6.08 1.39 -5.56
C TRP A 7 -6.23 -0.05 -6.06
N GLU A 8 -5.12 -0.61 -6.50
CA GLU A 8 -5.08 -1.98 -7.01
C GLU A 8 -4.79 -2.98 -5.89
N TYR A 9 -5.12 -4.24 -6.16
CA TYR A 9 -4.87 -5.34 -5.23
C TYR A 9 -3.42 -5.38 -4.76
N SER A 10 -2.47 -5.34 -5.70
CA SER A 10 -1.04 -5.40 -5.35
C SER A 10 -0.57 -4.23 -4.51
N GLU A 11 -1.10 -3.04 -4.76
CA GLU A 11 -0.77 -1.86 -3.95
C GLU A 11 -1.25 -2.05 -2.51
N LEU A 12 -2.47 -2.56 -2.35
CA LEU A 12 -3.05 -2.76 -1.02
C LEU A 12 -2.35 -3.89 -0.25
N VAL A 13 -1.81 -4.88 -0.95
CA VAL A 13 -0.98 -5.90 -0.30
C VAL A 13 0.25 -5.28 0.35
N LEU A 14 0.92 -4.36 -0.37
CA LEU A 14 2.07 -3.65 0.19
C LEU A 14 1.68 -2.77 1.38
N VAL A 15 0.53 -2.11 1.31
CA VAL A 15 0.03 -1.31 2.43
C VAL A 15 -0.27 -2.20 3.63
N LEU A 16 -0.92 -3.33 3.41
CA LEU A 16 -1.24 -4.26 4.50
C LEU A 16 0.02 -4.79 5.18
N GLU A 17 1.06 -5.09 4.41
CA GLU A 17 2.32 -5.56 4.98
C GLU A 17 2.89 -4.53 5.97
N LEU A 18 2.90 -3.27 5.58
CA LEU A 18 3.36 -2.21 6.47
C LEU A 18 2.45 -2.09 7.70
N TYR A 19 1.13 -2.16 7.50
CA TYR A 19 0.19 -2.11 8.62
C TYR A 19 0.48 -3.21 9.65
N MET A 20 0.70 -4.44 9.18
CA MET A 20 0.92 -5.59 10.07
C MET A 20 2.20 -5.46 10.90
N GLN A 21 3.18 -4.69 10.43
CA GLN A 21 4.42 -4.44 11.20
C GLN A 21 4.18 -3.55 12.41
N PHE A 22 3.18 -2.69 12.38
CA PHE A 22 2.96 -1.67 13.40
C PHE A 22 1.58 -1.75 14.05
N ARG A 23 0.79 -2.77 13.73
CA ARG A 23 -0.56 -2.89 14.26
C ARG A 23 -0.60 -2.84 15.78
N PRO A 24 -1.60 -2.23 16.43
CA PRO A 24 -2.71 -1.53 15.80
C PRO A 24 -2.45 -0.03 15.57
N ASN A 25 -1.20 0.41 15.63
CA ASN A 25 -0.82 1.82 15.53
C ASN A 25 0.04 2.07 14.29
N PRO A 26 -0.58 2.21 13.11
CA PRO A 26 0.19 2.41 11.88
C PRO A 26 0.93 3.74 11.89
N PRO A 27 2.08 3.80 11.21
CA PRO A 27 2.85 5.04 11.14
C PRO A 27 2.09 6.14 10.40
N GLY A 28 2.35 7.39 10.76
CA GLY A 28 1.70 8.54 10.18
C GLY A 28 2.36 9.02 8.89
N LYS A 29 1.74 10.02 8.26
CA LYS A 29 2.17 10.55 6.97
C LYS A 29 3.59 11.13 6.93
N ASN A 30 4.11 11.52 8.08
CA ASN A 30 5.46 12.10 8.17
C ASN A 30 6.52 11.07 8.52
N SER A 31 6.12 9.81 8.70
CA SER A 31 7.06 8.76 9.06
C SER A 31 7.92 8.34 7.87
N LYS A 32 9.10 7.82 8.18
CA LYS A 32 10.01 7.24 7.19
C LYS A 32 9.36 6.09 6.45
N GLU A 33 8.64 5.23 7.17
CA GLU A 33 8.00 4.05 6.61
C GLU A 33 6.95 4.41 5.57
N VAL A 34 6.14 5.41 5.84
CA VAL A 34 5.12 5.87 4.89
C VAL A 34 5.78 6.50 3.66
N LYS A 35 6.83 7.29 3.86
CA LYS A 35 7.57 7.90 2.75
C LYS A 35 8.17 6.85 1.82
N ILE A 36 8.75 5.80 2.40
CA ILE A 36 9.33 4.70 1.62
C ILE A 36 8.25 3.97 0.84
N LEU A 37 7.13 3.66 1.47
CA LEU A 37 6.04 2.96 0.79
C LEU A 37 5.44 3.82 -0.33
N SER A 38 5.24 5.11 -0.09
CA SER A 38 4.78 6.04 -1.12
C SER A 38 5.70 6.00 -2.33
N HIS A 39 7.02 6.05 -2.09
CA HIS A 39 8.01 5.96 -3.16
C HIS A 39 7.88 4.65 -3.93
N THR A 40 7.75 3.53 -3.23
CA THR A 40 7.60 2.22 -3.87
C THR A 40 6.35 2.16 -4.76
N LEU A 41 5.23 2.68 -4.27
CA LEU A 41 3.98 2.69 -5.05
C LEU A 41 4.08 3.57 -6.29
N ARG A 42 4.79 4.69 -6.18
CA ARG A 42 5.03 5.57 -7.32
C ARG A 42 5.95 4.90 -8.35
N LEU A 43 6.97 4.19 -7.90
CA LEU A 43 7.84 3.40 -8.78
C LEU A 43 7.05 2.30 -9.50
N LYS A 44 6.13 1.65 -8.78
CA LYS A 44 5.26 0.65 -9.38
C LYS A 44 4.49 1.23 -10.56
N ALA A 45 3.88 2.40 -10.35
CA ALA A 45 3.13 3.07 -11.41
C ALA A 45 4.01 3.44 -12.60
N LEU A 46 5.21 3.96 -12.32
CA LEU A 46 6.17 4.26 -13.39
C LEU A 46 6.57 3.00 -14.16
N SER A 47 6.75 1.89 -13.47
CA SER A 47 7.12 0.63 -14.11
C SER A 47 6.01 0.12 -15.04
N GLU A 48 4.79 0.58 -14.83
CA GLU A 48 3.63 0.24 -15.66
C GLU A 48 3.30 1.35 -16.66
N CYS A 49 4.24 2.26 -16.85
CA CYS A 49 4.14 3.39 -17.78
C CYS A 49 3.01 4.36 -17.44
N PHE A 50 2.63 4.44 -16.18
CA PHE A 50 1.63 5.40 -15.72
C PHE A 50 2.28 6.77 -15.51
N LYS A 51 1.60 7.81 -15.99
CA LYS A 51 2.09 9.18 -15.82
C LYS A 51 1.68 9.71 -14.45
N LEU A 52 2.68 9.95 -13.59
CA LEU A 52 2.44 10.42 -12.23
C LEU A 52 2.06 11.89 -12.18
N ASN A 53 1.24 12.23 -11.18
CA ASN A 53 1.06 13.61 -10.74
C ASN A 53 1.57 13.72 -9.30
N ASN A 54 1.57 14.94 -8.75
CA ASN A 54 2.17 15.19 -7.44
C ASN A 54 1.42 14.55 -6.28
N VAL A 55 0.16 14.21 -6.46
CA VAL A 55 -0.67 13.67 -5.37
C VAL A 55 -0.90 12.17 -5.47
N PHE A 56 -0.51 11.55 -6.59
CA PHE A 56 -0.69 10.10 -6.78
C PHE A 56 0.06 9.32 -5.69
N ARG A 57 -0.67 8.54 -4.91
CA ARG A 57 -0.10 7.68 -3.85
C ARG A 57 0.91 8.45 -2.98
N ASN A 58 0.59 9.70 -2.65
CA ASN A 58 1.44 10.52 -1.79
C ASN A 58 1.40 10.02 -0.34
N ASN A 59 2.23 10.61 0.51
CA ASN A 59 2.32 10.19 1.92
C ASN A 59 0.97 10.23 2.63
N ASN A 60 0.18 11.25 2.36
CA ASN A 60 -1.14 11.41 2.95
C ASN A 60 -2.08 10.28 2.52
N GLY A 61 -2.07 9.94 1.23
CA GLY A 61 -2.89 8.86 0.69
C GLY A 61 -2.51 7.50 1.26
N VAL A 62 -1.22 7.24 1.41
CA VAL A 62 -0.72 6.00 2.01
C VAL A 62 -1.16 5.90 3.48
N ALA A 63 -0.99 7.00 4.23
CA ALA A 63 -1.39 7.02 5.65
C ALA A 63 -2.90 6.76 5.80
N MET A 64 -3.71 7.30 4.88
CA MET A 64 -5.15 7.06 4.89
C MET A 64 -5.47 5.58 4.66
N LYS A 65 -4.76 4.91 3.75
CA LYS A 65 -4.99 3.49 3.49
C LYS A 65 -4.59 2.62 4.69
N LEU A 66 -3.53 3.00 5.40
CA LEU A 66 -3.17 2.32 6.63
C LEU A 66 -4.30 2.42 7.66
N GLN A 67 -4.91 3.59 7.79
CA GLN A 67 -6.04 3.77 8.69
C GLN A 67 -7.26 2.96 8.25
N ASN A 68 -7.45 2.78 6.94
CA ASN A 68 -8.53 1.96 6.42
C ASN A 68 -8.39 0.50 6.85
N PHE A 69 -7.17 -0.04 6.87
CA PHE A 69 -6.94 -1.40 7.36
C PHE A 69 -7.15 -1.51 8.87
N ARG A 70 -6.78 -0.48 9.62
CA ARG A 70 -6.95 -0.44 11.08
C ARG A 70 -8.39 -0.73 11.50
N ARG A 71 -9.34 -0.34 10.69
CA ARG A 71 -10.77 -0.55 10.91
C ARG A 71 -11.12 -2.04 11.10
N PHE A 72 -10.40 -2.94 10.44
CA PHE A 72 -10.67 -4.38 10.50
C PHE A 72 -9.92 -5.07 11.62
N ASP A 73 -9.03 -4.36 12.32
CA ASP A 73 -8.12 -4.96 13.28
C ASP A 73 -8.75 -5.05 14.67
N ASP A 74 -8.93 -6.27 15.16
CA ASP A 74 -9.47 -6.53 16.49
C ASP A 74 -8.59 -5.99 17.61
N MET A 75 -7.31 -5.79 17.34
CA MET A 75 -6.39 -5.18 18.31
C MET A 75 -6.65 -3.71 18.51
N PHE A 76 -7.36 -3.08 17.60
CA PHE A 76 -7.68 -1.66 17.69
C PHE A 76 -8.97 -1.44 18.47
N ILE A 77 -8.85 -0.79 19.64
CA ILE A 77 -9.99 -0.44 20.47
C ILE A 77 -10.28 1.04 20.24
N GLY A 78 -11.24 1.33 19.39
CA GLY A 78 -11.59 2.72 19.07
C GLY A 78 -12.45 2.78 17.83
N LYS A 79 -12.81 4.02 17.46
CA LYS A 79 -13.56 4.24 16.24
C LYS A 79 -12.59 4.40 15.08
N GLY A 80 -12.45 3.35 14.25
CA GLY A 80 -11.72 3.46 13.02
C GLY A 80 -12.50 4.26 11.99
N LEU A 81 -11.83 4.62 10.90
CA LEU A 81 -12.51 5.24 9.76
C LEU A 81 -13.53 4.24 9.20
N ARG A 82 -14.76 4.70 9.04
CA ARG A 82 -15.83 3.85 8.51
C ARG A 82 -15.68 3.56 7.02
N ALA A 83 -14.81 4.29 6.37
CA ALA A 83 -14.61 4.19 4.93
C ALA A 83 -13.44 3.26 4.61
N GLY A 84 -13.70 1.96 4.63
CA GLY A 84 -12.80 0.99 4.05
C GLY A 84 -13.49 0.40 2.85
N GLY A 85 -12.82 0.26 1.73
CA GLY A 85 -13.40 -0.31 0.54
C GLY A 85 -13.57 -1.81 0.64
N ALA A 86 -14.38 -2.37 -0.25
CA ALA A 86 -14.60 -3.82 -0.30
C ALA A 86 -13.29 -4.58 -0.56
N LEU A 87 -12.40 -4.01 -1.36
CA LEU A 87 -11.13 -4.65 -1.69
C LEU A 87 -10.21 -4.75 -0.48
N GLU A 88 -10.16 -3.72 0.36
CA GLU A 88 -9.37 -3.75 1.60
C GLU A 88 -9.84 -4.88 2.51
N LYS A 89 -11.16 -5.07 2.63
CA LYS A 89 -11.73 -6.16 3.43
C LYS A 89 -11.33 -7.52 2.89
N VAL A 90 -11.42 -7.71 1.58
CA VAL A 90 -11.03 -8.96 0.93
C VAL A 90 -9.57 -9.31 1.23
N ILE A 91 -8.69 -8.31 1.10
CA ILE A 91 -7.26 -8.50 1.33
C ILE A 91 -6.98 -8.78 2.80
N TRP A 92 -7.62 -8.06 3.71
CA TRP A 92 -7.49 -8.31 5.14
C TRP A 92 -7.85 -9.76 5.49
N GLU A 93 -8.97 -10.25 4.99
CA GLU A 93 -9.42 -11.61 5.25
C GLU A 93 -8.53 -12.67 4.62
N LYS A 94 -7.99 -12.38 3.44
CA LYS A 94 -7.13 -13.32 2.72
C LYS A 94 -5.77 -13.51 3.41
N TYR A 95 -5.22 -12.44 3.98
CA TYR A 95 -3.86 -12.48 4.51
C TYR A 95 -3.84 -12.56 6.03
N GLN A 96 -4.40 -13.66 6.55
CA GLN A 96 -4.30 -13.98 7.97
C GLN A 96 -2.98 -14.67 8.30
N ASN A 97 -2.25 -15.14 7.29
CA ASN A 97 -0.94 -15.73 7.42
C ASN A 97 0.13 -14.69 7.05
N LEU A 98 0.91 -14.26 8.04
CA LEU A 98 1.92 -13.22 7.85
C LEU A 98 3.03 -13.64 6.88
N GLU A 99 3.42 -14.92 6.88
CA GLU A 99 4.44 -15.41 5.96
C GLU A 99 4.01 -15.31 4.51
N LYS A 100 2.75 -15.66 4.24
CA LYS A 100 2.18 -15.53 2.90
C LYS A 100 2.14 -14.09 2.46
N LEU A 101 1.75 -13.18 3.37
CA LEU A 101 1.72 -11.76 3.09
C LEU A 101 3.11 -11.24 2.71
N LYS A 102 4.13 -11.58 3.50
CA LYS A 102 5.50 -11.16 3.23
C LYS A 102 6.00 -11.71 1.89
N LYS A 103 5.68 -12.95 1.59
CA LYS A 103 6.08 -13.60 0.34
C LYS A 103 5.46 -12.92 -0.87
N ASP A 104 4.16 -12.66 -0.81
CA ASP A 104 3.45 -11.99 -1.90
C ASP A 104 3.92 -10.55 -2.07
N SER A 105 4.16 -9.84 -0.96
CA SER A 105 4.70 -8.48 -1.00
C SER A 105 6.07 -8.45 -1.66
N GLN A 106 6.93 -9.42 -1.34
CA GLN A 106 8.26 -9.47 -1.94
C GLN A 106 8.20 -9.74 -3.44
N LYS A 107 7.29 -10.59 -3.88
CA LYS A 107 7.07 -10.83 -5.32
C LYS A 107 6.66 -9.55 -6.04
N ILE A 108 5.82 -8.76 -5.41
CA ILE A 108 5.38 -7.47 -5.99
C ILE A 108 6.59 -6.54 -6.12
N ARG A 109 7.41 -6.43 -5.07
CA ARG A 109 8.61 -5.59 -5.10
C ARG A 109 9.60 -6.06 -6.16
N ASP A 110 9.81 -7.37 -6.28
CA ASP A 110 10.71 -7.95 -7.28
C ASP A 110 10.23 -7.62 -8.69
N THR A 111 8.92 -7.67 -8.92
CA THR A 111 8.33 -7.32 -10.21
C THR A 111 8.56 -5.86 -10.56
N ILE A 112 8.39 -4.96 -9.58
CA ILE A 112 8.65 -3.52 -9.78
C ILE A 112 10.13 -3.32 -10.15
N GLU A 113 11.03 -3.92 -9.41
CA GLU A 113 12.47 -3.79 -9.65
C GLU A 113 12.84 -4.30 -11.03
N SER A 114 12.33 -5.48 -11.42
CA SER A 114 12.57 -6.08 -12.72
C SER A 114 12.08 -5.18 -13.86
N LYS A 115 10.88 -4.65 -13.74
CA LYS A 115 10.33 -3.75 -14.76
C LYS A 115 11.10 -2.44 -14.86
N MET A 116 11.53 -1.90 -13.72
CA MET A 116 12.31 -0.66 -13.71
C MET A 116 13.68 -0.87 -14.35
N LYS A 117 14.32 -2.00 -14.10
CA LYS A 117 15.60 -2.34 -14.75
C LYS A 117 15.43 -2.43 -16.27
N ALA A 118 14.34 -3.04 -16.73
CA ALA A 118 14.07 -3.15 -18.17
C ALA A 118 13.88 -1.77 -18.81
N ILE A 119 13.20 -0.85 -18.12
CA ILE A 119 13.01 0.52 -18.60
C ILE A 119 14.34 1.26 -18.65
N CYS A 120 15.16 1.14 -17.61
CA CYS A 120 16.44 1.85 -17.53
C CYS A 120 17.50 1.30 -18.49
N ALA A 121 17.33 0.06 -18.97
CA ALA A 121 18.26 -0.58 -19.90
C ALA A 121 18.03 -0.18 -21.36
N ARG A 122 16.98 0.54 -21.65
CA ARG A 122 16.66 0.97 -23.03
C ARG A 122 17.43 2.19 -23.47
#